data_1a7e1c8b80882a30133bd822240a9fb4
#
_entry.id   1a7e1c8b80882a30133bd822240a9fb4
#
_cell.length_a   1.000
_cell.length_b   1.000
_cell.length_c   1.000
_cell.angle_alpha   90.00
_cell.angle_beta   90.00
_cell.angle_gamma   90.00
#
_symmetry.space_group_name_H-M   'P 1'
#
loop_
_entity.id
_entity.type
_entity.pdbx_description
1 polymer ?
#
loop_
_entity_poly.entity_id
_entity_poly.type
_entity_poly.pdbx_seq_one_letter_code
_entity_poly.pdbx_strand_id
1 'polypeptide(L)'
;MFRYFVLGVRAVPIIVLRGMRYFGIGLISSLTVFPKYLIIGIGAVMRPEKTRDIRIRNKPLVPLMVMSLSLFIYFSGVFLFSRWAVQKLKMDYLYTDIMANTEVIEENGENSGMNGVNASNEGSEENVGDNGNVYYPNDYWDYINVPFIDVDFNSLRGKNSETVAWLKVNGTYVNYPVVRHSDNGYYLNHDFGGRYNPNGWIYSDYRSNYDSYGYNSIIYGHNLNNRTLFGSLVWVLNSNWYTNSNNYIIKLSTPSNNTNWRVFSVYSTQNDAYYLKTMFNSSEEFGGFVNELKNRSIFDFGTVVSGDDRILTLSTCDDTGTKRVVVHAKMVNISYK
;
A
#
# COMPACT_ATOMS: atom_id res chain seq x y z
N MET A 1 -13.41 2.54 -26.74
CA MET A 1 -12.82 1.19 -26.81
C MET A 1 -11.48 1.13 -27.55
N PHE A 2 -11.30 1.75 -28.73
CA PHE A 2 -10.05 1.68 -29.51
C PHE A 2 -8.84 2.45 -28.92
N ARG A 3 -9.03 3.48 -28.09
CA ARG A 3 -7.93 4.28 -27.50
C ARG A 3 -7.15 3.57 -26.39
N TYR A 4 -7.77 2.68 -25.66
CA TYR A 4 -7.12 1.95 -24.54
C TYR A 4 -6.35 0.72 -25.02
N PHE A 5 -6.76 0.12 -26.15
CA PHE A 5 -6.02 -0.99 -26.77
C PHE A 5 -4.64 -0.54 -27.29
N VAL A 6 -4.53 0.69 -27.78
CA VAL A 6 -3.26 1.25 -28.29
C VAL A 6 -2.28 1.60 -27.15
N LEU A 7 -2.77 1.96 -25.97
CA LEU A 7 -1.93 2.22 -24.79
C LEU A 7 -1.39 0.93 -24.16
N GLY A 8 -2.17 -0.14 -24.10
CA GLY A 8 -1.74 -1.45 -23.63
C GLY A 8 -0.64 -2.06 -24.48
N VAL A 9 -0.73 -1.95 -25.80
CA VAL A 9 0.27 -2.49 -26.76
C VAL A 9 1.57 -1.68 -26.74
N ARG A 10 1.54 -0.38 -26.36
CA ARG A 10 2.76 0.44 -26.23
C ARG A 10 3.50 0.26 -24.89
N ALA A 11 2.82 -0.17 -23.84
CA ALA A 11 3.43 -0.38 -22.52
C ALA A 11 4.26 -1.68 -22.46
N VAL A 12 3.83 -2.73 -23.16
CA VAL A 12 4.54 -4.03 -23.20
C VAL A 12 5.98 -3.91 -23.71
N PRO A 13 6.28 -3.17 -24.81
CA PRO A 13 7.66 -3.01 -25.27
C PRO A 13 8.55 -2.24 -24.30
N ILE A 14 8.00 -1.25 -23.56
CA ILE A 14 8.77 -0.44 -22.61
C ILE A 14 9.14 -1.26 -21.37
N ILE A 15 8.26 -2.13 -20.91
CA ILE A 15 8.51 -3.04 -19.78
C ILE A 15 9.55 -4.09 -20.18
N VAL A 16 9.44 -4.66 -21.37
CA VAL A 16 10.39 -5.62 -21.92
C VAL A 16 11.76 -4.94 -22.15
N LEU A 17 11.81 -3.72 -22.67
CA LEU A 17 13.04 -2.94 -22.85
C LEU A 17 13.70 -2.55 -21.51
N ARG A 18 12.92 -2.20 -20.49
CA ARG A 18 13.45 -1.96 -19.14
C ARG A 18 13.99 -3.25 -18.49
N GLY A 19 13.24 -4.35 -18.59
CA GLY A 19 13.72 -5.66 -18.16
C GLY A 19 14.99 -6.10 -18.88
N MET A 20 15.08 -5.91 -20.18
CA MET A 20 16.28 -6.17 -20.98
C MET A 20 17.46 -5.26 -20.62
N ARG A 21 17.21 -4.00 -20.23
CA ARG A 21 18.26 -3.07 -19.80
C ARG A 21 18.90 -3.52 -18.48
N TYR A 22 18.11 -3.97 -17.50
CA TYR A 22 18.62 -4.52 -16.23
C TYR A 22 19.28 -5.89 -16.44
N PHE A 23 18.73 -6.73 -17.30
CA PHE A 23 19.34 -7.98 -17.70
C PHE A 23 20.65 -7.74 -18.44
N GLY A 24 20.69 -6.76 -19.34
CA GLY A 24 21.91 -6.35 -20.05
C GLY A 24 22.99 -5.80 -19.12
N ILE A 25 22.65 -4.99 -18.13
CA ILE A 25 23.60 -4.47 -17.12
C ILE A 25 24.12 -5.62 -16.25
N GLY A 26 23.28 -6.55 -15.82
CA GLY A 26 23.69 -7.75 -15.09
C GLY A 26 24.57 -8.66 -15.94
N LEU A 27 24.24 -8.85 -17.21
CA LEU A 27 25.01 -9.65 -18.16
C LEU A 27 26.37 -9.01 -18.49
N ILE A 28 26.40 -7.68 -18.73
CA ILE A 28 27.64 -6.94 -19.00
C ILE A 28 28.55 -6.95 -17.76
N SER A 29 28.03 -6.76 -16.56
CA SER A 29 28.84 -6.84 -15.33
C SER A 29 29.35 -8.27 -15.09
N SER A 30 28.57 -9.30 -15.36
CA SER A 30 29.01 -10.69 -15.26
C SER A 30 30.02 -11.07 -16.35
N LEU A 31 29.84 -10.59 -17.58
CA LEU A 31 30.78 -10.82 -18.68
C LEU A 31 32.09 -10.04 -18.53
N THR A 32 32.11 -8.91 -17.84
CA THR A 32 33.33 -8.10 -17.63
C THR A 32 34.10 -8.50 -16.36
N VAL A 33 33.40 -8.89 -15.30
CA VAL A 33 34.01 -9.23 -14.02
C VAL A 33 34.39 -10.72 -13.97
N PHE A 34 33.59 -11.62 -14.47
CA PHE A 34 33.81 -13.06 -14.45
C PHE A 34 35.07 -13.50 -15.23
N PRO A 35 35.31 -13.01 -16.49
CA PRO A 35 36.55 -13.39 -17.19
C PRO A 35 37.82 -12.92 -16.49
N LYS A 36 37.75 -11.75 -15.80
CA LYS A 36 38.92 -11.22 -15.08
C LYS A 36 39.35 -12.12 -13.90
N TYR A 37 38.36 -12.61 -13.15
CA TYR A 37 38.62 -13.56 -12.07
C TYR A 37 38.92 -14.98 -12.57
N LEU A 38 38.31 -15.39 -13.69
CA LEU A 38 38.62 -16.66 -14.35
C LEU A 38 40.09 -16.69 -14.86
N ILE A 39 40.52 -15.57 -15.50
CA ILE A 39 41.91 -15.43 -15.99
C ILE A 39 42.90 -15.40 -14.82
N ILE A 40 42.56 -14.74 -13.70
CA ILE A 40 43.40 -14.75 -12.49
C ILE A 40 43.47 -16.18 -11.90
N GLY A 41 42.33 -16.89 -11.86
CA GLY A 41 42.27 -18.27 -11.39
C GLY A 41 43.07 -19.23 -12.29
N ILE A 42 42.91 -19.14 -13.60
CA ILE A 42 43.65 -19.94 -14.59
C ILE A 42 45.14 -19.56 -14.61
N GLY A 43 45.47 -18.26 -14.50
CA GLY A 43 46.84 -17.78 -14.40
C GLY A 43 47.57 -18.28 -13.14
N ALA A 44 46.85 -18.43 -12.02
CA ALA A 44 47.38 -19.02 -10.80
C ALA A 44 47.63 -20.53 -10.93
N VAL A 45 46.84 -21.23 -11.76
CA VAL A 45 47.01 -22.66 -12.04
C VAL A 45 48.11 -22.93 -13.09
N MET A 46 48.34 -22.01 -14.04
CA MET A 46 49.23 -22.18 -15.18
C MET A 46 50.66 -21.58 -15.02
N ARG A 47 50.99 -20.94 -13.90
CA ARG A 47 52.37 -20.51 -13.66
C ARG A 47 53.21 -21.68 -13.15
N PRO A 48 54.16 -22.22 -13.94
CA PRO A 48 55.13 -23.17 -13.40
C PRO A 48 56.15 -22.38 -12.59
N GLU A 49 55.98 -22.35 -11.27
CA GLU A 49 57.07 -21.88 -10.42
C GLU A 49 58.25 -22.84 -10.47
N LYS A 50 59.32 -22.36 -11.04
CA LYS A 50 60.66 -22.88 -10.82
C LYS A 50 61.05 -22.62 -9.36
N THR A 51 60.63 -23.47 -8.44
CA THR A 51 61.26 -23.57 -7.13
C THR A 51 61.25 -24.99 -6.66
N ARG A 52 62.48 -25.45 -6.44
CA ARG A 52 62.89 -26.75 -5.84
C ARG A 52 62.20 -26.84 -4.44
N ASP A 53 61.78 -28.08 -4.19
CA ASP A 53 61.57 -28.67 -2.88
C ASP A 53 60.60 -27.96 -1.90
N ILE A 54 59.32 -28.21 -2.11
CA ILE A 54 58.40 -28.59 -1.02
C ILE A 54 57.21 -29.31 -1.68
N ARG A 55 57.06 -30.60 -1.42
CA ARG A 55 55.88 -31.39 -1.77
C ARG A 55 54.66 -30.89 -1.01
N ILE A 56 53.99 -29.86 -1.50
CA ILE A 56 52.61 -29.56 -1.09
C ILE A 56 51.68 -30.21 -2.11
N ARG A 57 51.24 -31.42 -1.78
CA ARG A 57 50.39 -32.31 -2.60
C ARG A 57 48.97 -31.79 -2.84
N ASN A 58 48.62 -30.56 -2.38
CA ASN A 58 47.27 -30.01 -2.38
C ASN A 58 47.14 -28.66 -3.07
N LYS A 59 48.08 -28.20 -3.89
CA LYS A 59 48.03 -26.91 -4.60
C LYS A 59 46.86 -26.72 -5.61
N PRO A 60 46.26 -27.74 -6.26
CA PRO A 60 45.13 -27.51 -7.16
C PRO A 60 43.77 -27.37 -6.45
N LEU A 61 43.66 -27.73 -5.17
CA LEU A 61 42.34 -27.72 -4.47
C LEU A 61 41.84 -26.32 -4.15
N VAL A 62 42.71 -25.38 -3.78
CA VAL A 62 42.32 -24.03 -3.39
C VAL A 62 41.70 -23.25 -4.56
N PRO A 63 42.29 -23.15 -5.76
CA PRO A 63 41.66 -22.48 -6.90
C PRO A 63 40.38 -23.19 -7.36
N LEU A 64 40.31 -24.52 -7.24
CA LEU A 64 39.11 -25.28 -7.56
C LEU A 64 37.96 -24.95 -6.58
N MET A 65 38.28 -24.85 -5.28
CA MET A 65 37.30 -24.41 -4.25
C MET A 65 36.82 -22.97 -4.47
N VAL A 66 37.72 -22.04 -4.82
CA VAL A 66 37.37 -20.66 -5.12
C VAL A 66 36.48 -20.59 -6.36
N MET A 67 36.81 -21.34 -7.42
CA MET A 67 35.95 -21.41 -8.62
C MET A 67 34.57 -22.00 -8.32
N SER A 68 34.50 -23.10 -7.57
CA SER A 68 33.21 -23.71 -7.22
C SER A 68 32.35 -22.79 -6.35
N LEU A 69 32.96 -22.09 -5.38
CA LEU A 69 32.26 -21.10 -4.55
C LEU A 69 31.75 -19.93 -5.38
N SER A 70 32.58 -19.42 -6.31
CA SER A 70 32.18 -18.31 -7.20
C SER A 70 31.01 -18.70 -8.12
N LEU A 71 31.05 -19.93 -8.67
CA LEU A 71 29.95 -20.47 -9.47
C LEU A 71 28.70 -20.67 -8.64
N PHE A 72 28.79 -21.16 -7.42
CA PHE A 72 27.65 -21.30 -6.50
C PHE A 72 27.02 -19.96 -6.18
N ILE A 73 27.80 -18.93 -5.85
CA ILE A 73 27.31 -17.56 -5.59
C ILE A 73 26.63 -17.01 -6.84
N TYR A 74 27.23 -17.19 -8.03
CA TYR A 74 26.65 -16.73 -9.30
C TYR A 74 25.29 -17.40 -9.58
N PHE A 75 25.23 -18.72 -9.54
CA PHE A 75 23.97 -19.45 -9.79
C PHE A 75 22.90 -19.16 -8.73
N SER A 76 23.30 -19.01 -7.46
CA SER A 76 22.40 -18.60 -6.39
C SER A 76 21.83 -17.18 -6.65
N GLY A 77 22.69 -16.25 -7.09
CA GLY A 77 22.26 -14.90 -7.47
C GLY A 77 21.28 -14.90 -8.66
N VAL A 78 21.59 -15.66 -9.71
CA VAL A 78 20.70 -15.83 -10.88
C VAL A 78 19.37 -16.46 -10.47
N PHE A 79 19.39 -17.48 -9.62
CA PHE A 79 18.19 -18.13 -9.12
C PHE A 79 17.31 -17.19 -8.30
N LEU A 80 17.91 -16.45 -7.36
CA LEU A 80 17.18 -15.47 -6.53
C LEU A 80 16.60 -14.34 -7.38
N PHE A 81 17.37 -13.83 -8.35
CA PHE A 81 16.91 -12.81 -9.28
C PHE A 81 15.76 -13.32 -10.16
N SER A 82 15.85 -14.55 -10.67
CA SER A 82 14.79 -15.15 -11.48
C SER A 82 13.51 -15.31 -10.69
N ARG A 83 13.59 -15.77 -9.45
CA ARG A 83 12.43 -15.87 -8.55
C ARG A 83 11.80 -14.50 -8.30
N TRP A 84 12.62 -13.49 -7.98
CA TRP A 84 12.15 -12.13 -7.78
C TRP A 84 11.48 -11.57 -9.04
N ALA A 85 12.09 -11.73 -10.22
CA ALA A 85 11.52 -11.25 -11.47
C ALA A 85 10.18 -11.92 -11.81
N VAL A 86 10.07 -13.22 -11.61
CA VAL A 86 8.81 -13.97 -11.81
C VAL A 86 7.73 -13.52 -10.84
N GLN A 87 8.07 -13.30 -9.56
CA GLN A 87 7.10 -12.81 -8.57
C GLN A 87 6.62 -11.41 -8.93
N LYS A 88 7.54 -10.52 -9.32
CA LYS A 88 7.19 -9.16 -9.75
C LYS A 88 6.24 -9.18 -10.95
N LEU A 89 6.56 -9.95 -12.00
CA LEU A 89 5.71 -10.08 -13.18
C LEU A 89 4.33 -10.63 -12.84
N LYS A 90 4.23 -11.59 -11.92
CA LYS A 90 2.94 -12.12 -11.46
C LYS A 90 2.10 -11.07 -10.73
N MET A 91 2.73 -10.25 -9.89
CA MET A 91 2.04 -9.17 -9.18
C MET A 91 1.57 -8.07 -10.13
N ASP A 92 2.43 -7.65 -11.06
CA ASP A 92 2.09 -6.65 -12.07
C ASP A 92 0.95 -7.15 -12.98
N TYR A 93 0.98 -8.43 -13.37
CA TYR A 93 -0.11 -9.06 -14.14
C TYR A 93 -1.40 -9.12 -13.33
N LEU A 94 -1.35 -9.59 -12.08
CA LEU A 94 -2.52 -9.68 -11.21
C LEU A 94 -3.16 -8.31 -10.98
N TYR A 95 -2.34 -7.29 -10.70
CA TYR A 95 -2.81 -5.92 -10.55
C TYR A 95 -3.47 -5.41 -11.84
N THR A 96 -2.81 -5.60 -12.99
CA THR A 96 -3.35 -5.19 -14.28
C THR A 96 -4.66 -5.91 -14.62
N ASP A 97 -4.75 -7.21 -14.34
CA ASP A 97 -5.97 -7.99 -14.56
C ASP A 97 -7.12 -7.53 -13.65
N ILE A 98 -6.83 -7.22 -12.38
CA ILE A 98 -7.82 -6.66 -11.45
C ILE A 98 -8.31 -5.31 -11.96
N MET A 99 -7.40 -4.39 -12.31
CA MET A 99 -7.75 -3.04 -12.77
C MET A 99 -8.49 -3.04 -14.11
N ALA A 100 -8.14 -3.95 -15.02
CA ALA A 100 -8.78 -4.06 -16.33
C ALA A 100 -10.20 -4.65 -16.27
N ASN A 101 -10.47 -5.48 -15.27
CA ASN A 101 -11.74 -6.22 -15.14
C ASN A 101 -12.60 -5.72 -13.98
N THR A 102 -12.23 -4.60 -13.35
CA THR A 102 -13.01 -3.98 -12.27
C THR A 102 -13.40 -2.57 -12.70
N GLU A 103 -14.68 -2.32 -12.77
CA GLU A 103 -15.20 -0.99 -12.99
C GLU A 103 -15.10 -0.21 -11.69
N VAL A 104 -14.31 0.86 -11.68
CA VAL A 104 -14.19 1.83 -10.57
C VAL A 104 -14.68 3.16 -11.12
N ILE A 105 -15.84 3.58 -10.69
CA ILE A 105 -16.47 4.84 -11.10
C ILE A 105 -16.20 5.86 -9.99
N GLU A 106 -15.69 7.04 -10.35
CA GLU A 106 -15.79 8.21 -9.48
C GLU A 106 -17.08 8.93 -9.84
N GLU A 107 -18.01 8.96 -8.89
CA GLU A 107 -19.26 9.71 -9.05
C GLU A 107 -18.91 11.18 -9.25
N ASN A 108 -19.14 11.68 -10.47
CA ASN A 108 -19.05 13.12 -10.71
C ASN A 108 -20.11 13.80 -9.86
N GLY A 109 -19.74 14.79 -9.05
CA GLY A 109 -20.62 15.53 -8.13
C GLY A 109 -21.73 16.37 -8.79
N GLU A 110 -22.18 15.99 -9.99
CA GLU A 110 -23.31 16.59 -10.71
C GLU A 110 -24.40 15.53 -10.84
N ASN A 111 -25.30 15.49 -9.87
CA ASN A 111 -26.72 15.16 -9.92
C ASN A 111 -27.19 14.38 -8.67
N SER A 112 -27.24 15.08 -7.54
CA SER A 112 -28.32 14.83 -6.59
C SER A 112 -29.26 16.02 -6.69
N GLY A 113 -30.30 15.88 -7.54
CA GLY A 113 -31.34 16.86 -7.68
C GLY A 113 -32.07 17.08 -6.35
N MET A 114 -31.68 18.08 -5.61
CA MET A 114 -32.54 18.73 -4.65
C MET A 114 -33.08 20.00 -5.29
N ASN A 115 -34.35 19.94 -5.65
CA ASN A 115 -35.20 21.10 -6.00
C ASN A 115 -35.02 22.20 -4.98
N GLY A 116 -34.87 23.40 -5.49
CA GLY A 116 -34.63 24.68 -4.90
C GLY A 116 -35.20 24.95 -3.52
N VAL A 117 -34.32 25.46 -2.69
CA VAL A 117 -34.70 26.51 -1.72
C VAL A 117 -33.74 27.67 -1.95
N ASN A 118 -34.28 28.77 -2.43
CA ASN A 118 -33.61 30.05 -2.54
C ASN A 118 -33.11 30.48 -1.16
N ALA A 119 -31.81 30.58 -0.98
CA ALA A 119 -31.20 31.28 0.13
C ALA A 119 -30.76 32.67 -0.37
N SER A 120 -31.59 33.68 -0.11
CA SER A 120 -31.19 35.06 -0.12
C SER A 120 -30.19 35.33 1.01
N ASN A 121 -29.10 35.99 0.68
CA ASN A 121 -28.21 36.66 1.63
C ASN A 121 -28.97 37.56 2.58
N GLU A 122 -28.68 37.48 3.88
CA GLU A 122 -28.50 38.67 4.74
C GLU A 122 -27.89 38.27 6.10
N GLY A 123 -27.01 39.11 6.54
CA GLY A 123 -26.15 39.35 7.63
C GLY A 123 -26.47 38.80 9.04
N SER A 124 -25.36 38.51 9.72
CA SER A 124 -25.06 38.71 11.15
C SER A 124 -26.24 38.77 12.13
N GLU A 125 -26.24 37.84 13.11
CA GLU A 125 -26.24 38.15 14.54
C GLU A 125 -26.28 36.85 15.37
N GLU A 126 -25.52 36.86 16.45
CA GLU A 126 -25.52 35.83 17.48
C GLU A 126 -26.91 35.63 18.07
N ASN A 127 -27.38 34.39 18.12
CA ASN A 127 -28.39 34.00 19.08
C ASN A 127 -28.08 32.59 19.63
N VAL A 128 -27.70 32.58 20.88
CA VAL A 128 -27.65 31.41 21.74
C VAL A 128 -29.06 30.89 21.93
N GLY A 129 -29.41 29.79 21.31
CA GLY A 129 -30.67 29.06 21.49
C GLY A 129 -30.35 27.66 22.01
N ASP A 130 -30.68 27.44 23.24
CA ASP A 130 -30.66 26.18 23.97
C ASP A 130 -31.57 25.14 23.26
N ASN A 131 -30.97 24.28 22.47
CA ASN A 131 -31.46 22.96 22.08
C ASN A 131 -30.29 22.18 21.47
N GLY A 132 -29.73 21.29 22.22
CA GLY A 132 -28.75 20.21 21.98
C GLY A 132 -28.24 19.86 20.57
N ASN A 133 -28.19 20.79 19.65
CA ASN A 133 -27.54 20.62 18.34
C ASN A 133 -26.06 20.93 18.50
N VAL A 134 -25.27 19.89 18.49
CA VAL A 134 -23.80 20.02 18.36
C VAL A 134 -23.53 20.67 17.00
N TYR A 135 -23.13 21.92 17.02
CA TYR A 135 -22.67 22.65 15.85
C TYR A 135 -21.34 22.04 15.38
N TYR A 136 -21.39 21.32 14.29
CA TYR A 136 -20.17 20.92 13.60
C TYR A 136 -19.65 22.12 12.80
N PRO A 137 -18.39 22.55 13.00
CA PRO A 137 -17.83 23.65 12.20
C PRO A 137 -17.85 23.28 10.72
N ASN A 138 -17.83 24.29 9.85
CA ASN A 138 -17.98 24.30 8.38
C ASN A 138 -17.31 23.19 7.57
N ASP A 139 -16.45 22.39 8.15
CA ASP A 139 -15.72 21.28 7.51
C ASP A 139 -16.65 20.20 6.92
N TYR A 140 -17.86 20.00 7.48
CA TYR A 140 -18.81 18.98 7.00
C TYR A 140 -19.27 19.28 5.55
N TRP A 141 -19.53 20.55 5.23
CA TRP A 141 -20.02 20.96 3.92
C TRP A 141 -18.96 20.85 2.82
N ASP A 142 -17.68 20.98 3.18
CA ASP A 142 -16.55 20.87 2.24
C ASP A 142 -16.36 19.42 1.73
N TYR A 143 -16.85 18.41 2.48
CA TYR A 143 -16.69 17.00 2.13
C TYR A 143 -17.93 16.36 1.53
N ILE A 144 -19.09 17.01 1.63
CA ILE A 144 -20.34 16.50 1.05
C ILE A 144 -20.25 16.41 -0.48
N ASN A 145 -19.44 17.27 -1.08
CA ASN A 145 -19.20 17.33 -2.53
C ASN A 145 -17.99 16.49 -2.99
N VAL A 146 -17.30 15.81 -2.07
CA VAL A 146 -16.21 14.90 -2.47
C VAL A 146 -16.82 13.67 -3.12
N PRO A 147 -16.56 13.42 -4.41
CA PRO A 147 -17.15 12.27 -5.09
C PRO A 147 -16.69 10.96 -4.45
N PHE A 148 -17.64 10.03 -4.31
CA PHE A 148 -17.33 8.67 -3.90
C PHE A 148 -16.61 7.92 -5.02
N ILE A 149 -15.96 6.82 -4.67
CA ILE A 149 -15.67 5.76 -5.61
C ILE A 149 -16.76 4.70 -5.48
N ASP A 150 -17.25 4.21 -6.60
CA ASP A 150 -18.14 3.06 -6.67
C ASP A 150 -17.47 1.92 -7.43
N VAL A 151 -17.63 0.69 -6.95
CA VAL A 151 -16.92 -0.48 -7.48
C VAL A 151 -17.90 -1.63 -7.66
N ASP A 152 -17.81 -2.32 -8.81
CA ASP A 152 -18.49 -3.60 -9.00
C ASP A 152 -17.75 -4.72 -8.28
N PHE A 153 -18.35 -5.18 -7.17
CA PHE A 153 -17.83 -6.27 -6.37
C PHE A 153 -18.13 -7.67 -6.95
N ASN A 154 -19.02 -7.81 -7.93
CA ASN A 154 -19.37 -9.12 -8.48
C ASN A 154 -18.15 -9.75 -9.16
N SER A 155 -17.48 -8.98 -10.02
CA SER A 155 -16.26 -9.43 -10.69
C SER A 155 -15.13 -9.75 -9.70
N LEU A 156 -14.92 -8.89 -8.71
CA LEU A 156 -13.90 -9.09 -7.67
C LEU A 156 -14.14 -10.32 -6.82
N ARG A 157 -15.39 -10.52 -6.36
CA ARG A 157 -15.79 -11.68 -5.55
C ARG A 157 -15.81 -12.97 -6.34
N GLY A 158 -16.00 -12.89 -7.66
CA GLY A 158 -15.80 -14.03 -8.56
C GLY A 158 -14.34 -14.51 -8.60
N LYS A 159 -13.38 -13.62 -8.40
CA LYS A 159 -11.94 -13.94 -8.31
C LYS A 159 -11.51 -14.29 -6.89
N ASN A 160 -12.03 -13.58 -5.89
CA ASN A 160 -11.81 -13.83 -4.47
C ASN A 160 -13.04 -13.42 -3.65
N SER A 161 -13.77 -14.43 -3.14
CA SER A 161 -14.98 -14.23 -2.33
C SER A 161 -14.74 -13.48 -1.02
N GLU A 162 -13.49 -13.41 -0.54
CA GLU A 162 -13.09 -12.69 0.66
C GLU A 162 -12.88 -11.18 0.41
N THR A 163 -13.19 -10.68 -0.79
CA THR A 163 -13.15 -9.24 -1.09
C THR A 163 -14.24 -8.50 -0.33
N VAL A 164 -13.84 -7.56 0.52
CA VAL A 164 -14.74 -6.81 1.41
C VAL A 164 -14.81 -5.32 1.09
N ALA A 165 -13.77 -4.75 0.45
CA ALA A 165 -13.73 -3.33 0.14
C ALA A 165 -12.79 -3.04 -1.03
N TRP A 166 -12.84 -1.80 -1.52
CA TRP A 166 -11.84 -1.18 -2.37
C TRP A 166 -11.34 0.09 -1.70
N LEU A 167 -10.03 0.23 -1.57
CA LEU A 167 -9.38 1.34 -0.89
C LEU A 167 -8.61 2.22 -1.88
N LYS A 168 -8.85 3.54 -1.84
CA LYS A 168 -8.06 4.55 -2.55
C LYS A 168 -7.58 5.60 -1.56
N VAL A 169 -6.26 5.89 -1.56
CA VAL A 169 -5.65 6.93 -0.72
C VAL A 169 -5.06 8.01 -1.62
N ASN A 170 -5.65 9.21 -1.55
CA ASN A 170 -5.22 10.32 -2.38
C ASN A 170 -3.74 10.69 -2.15
N GLY A 171 -3.05 11.12 -3.20
CA GLY A 171 -1.63 11.48 -3.15
C GLY A 171 -0.68 10.29 -2.99
N THR A 172 -1.18 9.06 -3.14
CA THR A 172 -0.40 7.81 -3.13
C THR A 172 -0.79 6.91 -4.31
N TYR A 173 -0.10 5.77 -4.46
CA TYR A 173 -0.49 4.74 -5.43
C TYR A 173 -1.43 3.68 -4.83
N VAL A 174 -1.89 3.88 -3.60
CA VAL A 174 -2.85 2.96 -2.98
C VAL A 174 -4.20 3.08 -3.66
N ASN A 175 -4.53 2.08 -4.45
CA ASN A 175 -5.81 1.94 -5.17
C ASN A 175 -6.03 0.44 -5.44
N TYR A 176 -6.59 -0.27 -4.44
CA TYR A 176 -6.59 -1.74 -4.42
C TYR A 176 -7.84 -2.32 -3.78
N PRO A 177 -8.27 -3.52 -4.22
CA PRO A 177 -9.23 -4.32 -3.47
C PRO A 177 -8.64 -4.77 -2.14
N VAL A 178 -9.48 -4.76 -1.11
CA VAL A 178 -9.17 -5.20 0.25
C VAL A 178 -9.86 -6.54 0.50
N VAL A 179 -9.11 -7.50 0.97
CA VAL A 179 -9.62 -8.81 1.35
C VAL A 179 -9.70 -8.96 2.87
N ARG A 180 -10.52 -9.89 3.37
CA ARG A 180 -10.60 -10.19 4.80
C ARG A 180 -10.74 -11.69 5.01
N HIS A 181 -9.75 -12.27 5.69
CA HIS A 181 -9.78 -13.66 6.13
C HIS A 181 -10.31 -13.79 7.56
N SER A 182 -10.45 -15.00 8.05
CA SER A 182 -10.84 -15.29 9.44
C SER A 182 -9.77 -14.91 10.49
N ASP A 183 -8.55 -14.60 10.04
CA ASP A 183 -7.42 -14.18 10.87
C ASP A 183 -6.60 -13.09 10.16
N ASN A 184 -5.65 -12.46 10.89
CA ASN A 184 -4.76 -11.43 10.36
C ASN A 184 -3.42 -11.98 9.81
N GLY A 185 -3.24 -13.30 9.75
CA GLY A 185 -1.99 -13.95 9.33
C GLY A 185 -1.98 -14.38 7.88
N TYR A 186 -3.12 -14.79 7.32
CA TYR A 186 -3.21 -15.40 6.00
C TYR A 186 -2.66 -14.49 4.89
N TYR A 187 -3.18 -13.28 4.76
CA TYR A 187 -2.80 -12.34 3.69
C TYR A 187 -1.45 -11.63 3.93
N LEU A 188 -0.75 -11.93 5.00
CA LEU A 188 0.66 -11.51 5.15
C LEU A 188 1.56 -12.16 4.10
N ASN A 189 1.20 -13.34 3.60
CA ASN A 189 1.99 -14.09 2.65
C ASN A 189 1.16 -14.83 1.58
N HIS A 190 -0.05 -14.31 1.27
CA HIS A 190 -0.89 -14.77 0.16
C HIS A 190 -1.33 -13.57 -0.68
N ASP A 191 -1.33 -13.73 -2.01
CA ASP A 191 -1.81 -12.71 -2.96
C ASP A 191 -3.34 -12.64 -2.98
N PHE A 192 -3.90 -11.70 -3.77
CA PHE A 192 -5.34 -11.54 -3.95
C PHE A 192 -6.04 -12.83 -4.39
N GLY A 193 -5.39 -13.68 -5.16
CA GLY A 193 -5.94 -14.97 -5.60
C GLY A 193 -5.78 -16.11 -4.58
N GLY A 194 -5.34 -15.83 -3.35
CA GLY A 194 -5.14 -16.83 -2.30
C GLY A 194 -3.91 -17.73 -2.51
N ARG A 195 -2.99 -17.36 -3.41
CA ARG A 195 -1.75 -18.11 -3.66
C ARG A 195 -0.63 -17.59 -2.78
N TYR A 196 0.23 -18.48 -2.32
CA TYR A 196 1.40 -18.06 -1.55
C TYR A 196 2.24 -17.02 -2.30
N ASN A 197 2.45 -15.87 -1.67
CA ASN A 197 3.28 -14.77 -2.13
C ASN A 197 3.84 -14.01 -0.92
N PRO A 198 5.16 -13.98 -0.70
CA PRO A 198 5.75 -13.32 0.47
C PRO A 198 5.48 -11.81 0.53
N ASN A 199 5.02 -11.19 -0.58
CA ASN A 199 4.60 -9.79 -0.60
C ASN A 199 3.19 -9.59 -0.04
N GLY A 200 2.43 -10.65 0.24
CA GLY A 200 1.08 -10.61 0.75
C GLY A 200 0.10 -9.84 -0.13
N TRP A 201 -0.95 -9.34 0.48
CA TRP A 201 -1.95 -8.45 -0.11
C TRP A 201 -2.41 -7.39 0.89
N ILE A 202 -3.24 -6.42 0.46
CA ILE A 202 -3.91 -5.47 1.35
C ILE A 202 -5.12 -6.16 1.96
N TYR A 203 -5.19 -6.21 3.29
CA TYR A 203 -6.23 -6.93 3.99
C TYR A 203 -6.79 -6.16 5.19
N SER A 204 -8.05 -6.40 5.46
CA SER A 204 -8.76 -5.86 6.61
C SER A 204 -8.51 -6.72 7.84
N ASP A 205 -8.44 -6.10 9.01
CA ASP A 205 -8.52 -6.80 10.28
C ASP A 205 -9.80 -7.64 10.33
N TYR A 206 -9.69 -8.91 10.76
CA TYR A 206 -10.82 -9.83 10.82
C TYR A 206 -11.98 -9.33 11.70
N ARG A 207 -11.71 -8.44 12.66
CA ARG A 207 -12.70 -7.82 13.56
C ARG A 207 -13.46 -6.66 12.92
N SER A 208 -12.97 -6.09 11.81
CA SER A 208 -13.61 -4.97 11.14
C SER A 208 -14.92 -5.38 10.48
N ASN A 209 -15.95 -4.54 10.60
CA ASN A 209 -17.24 -4.71 9.94
C ASN A 209 -17.56 -3.44 9.14
N TYR A 210 -17.80 -3.58 7.85
CA TYR A 210 -18.07 -2.48 6.92
C TYR A 210 -19.57 -2.27 6.65
N ASP A 211 -20.44 -3.10 7.18
CA ASP A 211 -21.89 -2.89 7.09
C ASP A 211 -22.38 -1.96 8.21
N SER A 212 -21.76 -2.06 9.39
CA SER A 212 -22.15 -1.26 10.58
C SER A 212 -21.04 -0.36 11.12
N TYR A 213 -19.83 -0.48 10.63
CA TYR A 213 -18.62 0.23 11.09
C TYR A 213 -18.48 0.31 12.61
N GLY A 214 -17.62 -0.51 13.18
CA GLY A 214 -17.19 -0.37 14.56
C GLY A 214 -16.41 0.94 14.78
N TYR A 215 -15.98 1.20 15.99
CA TYR A 215 -15.23 2.41 16.33
C TYR A 215 -13.97 2.58 15.49
N ASN A 216 -13.19 1.52 15.30
CA ASN A 216 -11.95 1.54 14.54
C ASN A 216 -11.89 0.36 13.56
N SER A 217 -11.95 0.64 12.27
CA SER A 217 -11.70 -0.33 11.19
C SER A 217 -10.23 -0.26 10.78
N ILE A 218 -9.56 -1.41 10.66
CA ILE A 218 -8.13 -1.45 10.40
C ILE A 218 -7.85 -2.18 9.09
N ILE A 219 -6.98 -1.59 8.26
CA ILE A 219 -6.49 -2.19 7.02
C ILE A 219 -4.96 -2.23 7.07
N TYR A 220 -4.41 -3.38 6.72
CA TYR A 220 -2.99 -3.66 6.70
C TYR A 220 -2.48 -3.86 5.28
N GLY A 221 -1.20 -3.58 5.07
CA GLY A 221 -0.52 -3.88 3.81
C GLY A 221 1.00 -3.79 3.98
N HIS A 222 1.73 -4.55 3.18
CA HIS A 222 3.19 -4.48 3.19
C HIS A 222 3.70 -3.21 2.52
N ASN A 223 4.75 -2.62 3.09
CA ASN A 223 5.55 -1.60 2.44
C ASN A 223 6.54 -2.28 1.49
N LEU A 224 6.27 -2.19 0.21
CA LEU A 224 7.14 -2.74 -0.82
C LEU A 224 8.02 -1.65 -1.45
N ASN A 225 9.30 -1.94 -1.66
CA ASN A 225 10.28 -1.00 -2.22
C ASN A 225 9.89 -0.47 -3.61
N ASN A 226 9.11 -1.24 -4.39
CA ASN A 226 8.59 -0.82 -5.70
C ASN A 226 7.36 0.09 -5.60
N ARG A 227 6.95 0.49 -4.39
CA ARG A 227 5.81 1.37 -4.08
C ARG A 227 4.43 0.80 -4.42
N THR A 228 4.32 -0.49 -4.68
CA THR A 228 3.03 -1.19 -4.79
C THR A 228 2.46 -1.52 -3.42
N LEU A 229 1.21 -1.95 -3.35
CA LEU A 229 0.43 -2.17 -2.14
C LEU A 229 0.49 -0.91 -1.23
N PHE A 230 0.97 -1.05 0.03
CA PHE A 230 1.17 0.09 0.93
C PHE A 230 2.58 0.71 0.83
N GLY A 231 3.38 0.33 -0.18
CA GLY A 231 4.72 0.88 -0.36
C GLY A 231 4.75 2.40 -0.58
N SER A 232 3.71 2.99 -1.20
CA SER A 232 3.59 4.44 -1.35
C SER A 232 2.92 5.12 -0.14
N LEU A 233 2.33 4.35 0.79
CA LEU A 233 1.67 4.93 1.97
C LEU A 233 2.65 5.71 2.86
N VAL A 234 3.94 5.35 2.86
CA VAL A 234 4.97 6.08 3.61
C VAL A 234 5.12 7.54 3.20
N TRP A 235 4.60 7.94 2.03
CA TRP A 235 4.62 9.33 1.58
C TRP A 235 3.79 10.26 2.45
N VAL A 236 2.83 9.75 3.21
CA VAL A 236 2.01 10.54 4.15
C VAL A 236 2.85 11.22 5.23
N LEU A 237 4.06 10.71 5.49
CA LEU A 237 5.02 11.32 6.43
C LEU A 237 5.80 12.49 5.83
N ASN A 238 5.66 12.77 4.52
CA ASN A 238 6.37 13.85 3.84
C ASN A 238 5.57 15.14 3.87
N SER A 239 6.25 16.26 4.08
CA SER A 239 5.66 17.60 4.01
C SER A 239 4.98 17.87 2.67
N ASN A 240 5.55 17.40 1.54
CA ASN A 240 4.95 17.55 0.21
C ASN A 240 3.58 16.88 0.09
N TRP A 241 3.35 15.74 0.76
CA TRP A 241 2.04 15.11 0.81
C TRP A 241 1.09 15.93 1.69
N TYR A 242 1.57 16.37 2.85
CA TYR A 242 0.80 17.14 3.82
C TYR A 242 0.39 18.53 3.30
N THR A 243 1.23 19.22 2.50
CA THR A 243 0.90 20.57 2.01
C THR A 243 -0.25 20.61 0.99
N ASN A 244 -0.67 19.46 0.45
CA ASN A 244 -1.81 19.36 -0.45
C ASN A 244 -3.03 18.76 0.29
N SER A 245 -3.98 19.61 0.69
CA SER A 245 -5.18 19.20 1.43
C SER A 245 -6.06 18.19 0.69
N ASN A 246 -6.00 18.12 -0.65
CA ASN A 246 -6.71 17.08 -1.43
C ASN A 246 -6.21 15.66 -1.11
N ASN A 247 -5.01 15.53 -0.54
CA ASN A 247 -4.48 14.25 -0.12
C ASN A 247 -5.11 13.72 1.18
N TYR A 248 -5.78 14.59 1.96
CA TYR A 248 -6.34 14.17 3.25
C TYR A 248 -7.55 13.24 3.13
N ILE A 249 -8.01 12.95 1.93
CA ILE A 249 -9.17 12.10 1.68
C ILE A 249 -8.74 10.68 1.34
N ILE A 250 -9.33 9.73 2.07
CA ILE A 250 -9.30 8.31 1.78
C ILE A 250 -10.70 7.91 1.35
N LYS A 251 -10.80 7.17 0.25
CA LYS A 251 -12.06 6.66 -0.28
C LYS A 251 -12.13 5.15 -0.06
N LEU A 252 -13.25 4.68 0.42
CA LEU A 252 -13.52 3.25 0.62
C LEU A 252 -14.88 2.90 0.04
N SER A 253 -14.90 1.98 -0.91
CA SER A 253 -16.12 1.37 -1.44
C SER A 253 -16.25 -0.04 -0.87
N THR A 254 -17.46 -0.43 -0.51
CA THR A 254 -17.82 -1.78 -0.05
C THR A 254 -19.01 -2.29 -0.85
N PRO A 255 -19.40 -3.54 -0.74
CA PRO A 255 -20.63 -4.03 -1.38
C PRO A 255 -21.91 -3.30 -0.96
N SER A 256 -21.95 -2.75 0.25
CA SER A 256 -23.15 -2.13 0.85
C SER A 256 -23.13 -0.61 0.90
N ASN A 257 -21.93 0.01 0.80
CA ASN A 257 -21.81 1.46 0.92
C ASN A 257 -20.50 2.00 0.33
N ASN A 258 -20.49 3.31 0.07
CA ASN A 258 -19.31 4.09 -0.31
C ASN A 258 -19.06 5.13 0.78
N THR A 259 -17.80 5.30 1.21
CA THR A 259 -17.43 6.20 2.29
C THR A 259 -16.24 7.05 1.95
N ASN A 260 -16.25 8.31 2.41
CA ASN A 260 -15.11 9.21 2.40
C ASN A 260 -14.63 9.42 3.84
N TRP A 261 -13.31 9.42 4.00
CA TRP A 261 -12.63 9.53 5.29
C TRP A 261 -11.63 10.66 5.23
N ARG A 262 -11.60 11.54 6.24
CA ARG A 262 -10.62 12.61 6.35
C ARG A 262 -9.53 12.24 7.34
N VAL A 263 -8.27 12.33 6.90
CA VAL A 263 -7.10 12.10 7.74
C VAL A 263 -7.06 13.12 8.87
N PHE A 264 -6.79 12.63 10.10
CA PHE A 264 -6.59 13.46 11.28
C PHE A 264 -5.26 13.18 11.98
N SER A 265 -4.61 12.05 11.67
CA SER A 265 -3.33 11.69 12.30
C SER A 265 -2.50 10.82 11.37
N VAL A 266 -1.21 11.15 11.27
CA VAL A 266 -0.18 10.32 10.63
C VAL A 266 1.08 10.32 11.48
N TYR A 267 1.69 9.16 11.68
CA TYR A 267 2.95 9.03 12.42
C TYR A 267 3.67 7.73 12.10
N SER A 268 4.92 7.65 12.55
CA SER A 268 5.68 6.40 12.56
C SER A 268 5.92 5.98 14.00
N THR A 269 5.63 4.73 14.32
CA THR A 269 5.82 4.17 15.68
C THR A 269 6.63 2.88 15.60
N GLN A 270 7.34 2.55 16.68
CA GLN A 270 7.92 1.23 16.86
C GLN A 270 6.78 0.22 17.08
N ASN A 271 7.09 -1.04 17.30
CA ASN A 271 6.10 -2.13 17.40
C ASN A 271 5.13 -1.96 18.58
N ASP A 272 4.32 -0.91 18.51
CA ASP A 272 3.29 -0.53 19.49
C ASP A 272 1.93 -0.97 18.94
N ALA A 273 1.21 -1.77 19.71
CA ALA A 273 -0.10 -2.30 19.36
C ALA A 273 -1.26 -1.40 19.84
N TYR A 274 -0.98 -0.25 20.45
CA TYR A 274 -2.00 0.63 21.02
C TYR A 274 -3.10 0.99 20.00
N TYR A 275 -2.71 1.40 18.80
CA TYR A 275 -3.63 1.83 17.74
C TYR A 275 -4.48 0.68 17.14
N LEU A 276 -4.19 -0.58 17.50
CA LEU A 276 -4.90 -1.77 17.03
C LEU A 276 -6.17 -2.10 17.83
N LYS A 277 -6.54 -1.26 18.80
CA LYS A 277 -7.75 -1.43 19.58
C LYS A 277 -8.98 -1.16 18.73
N THR A 278 -9.94 -2.09 18.72
CA THR A 278 -11.17 -2.02 17.88
C THR A 278 -12.46 -1.96 18.70
N MET A 279 -12.39 -2.38 19.97
CA MET A 279 -13.55 -2.41 20.88
C MET A 279 -13.35 -1.45 22.02
N PHE A 280 -14.41 -0.73 22.36
CA PHE A 280 -14.46 0.27 23.44
C PHE A 280 -15.79 0.13 24.19
N ASN A 281 -15.75 0.38 25.50
CA ASN A 281 -16.92 0.23 26.35
C ASN A 281 -17.84 1.46 26.33
N SER A 282 -17.32 2.61 25.89
CA SER A 282 -18.07 3.86 25.78
C SER A 282 -17.47 4.80 24.73
N SER A 283 -18.25 5.81 24.30
CA SER A 283 -17.75 6.89 23.45
C SER A 283 -16.69 7.75 24.16
N GLU A 284 -16.74 7.86 25.49
CA GLU A 284 -15.72 8.53 26.30
C GLU A 284 -14.37 7.84 26.21
N GLU A 285 -14.37 6.51 26.38
CA GLU A 285 -13.14 5.71 26.25
C GLU A 285 -12.58 5.83 24.84
N PHE A 286 -13.43 5.79 23.81
CA PHE A 286 -13.02 5.99 22.42
C PHE A 286 -12.54 7.43 22.18
N GLY A 287 -13.17 8.43 22.76
CA GLY A 287 -12.74 9.82 22.72
C GLY A 287 -11.34 10.03 23.27
N GLY A 288 -11.01 9.40 24.41
CA GLY A 288 -9.64 9.36 24.95
C GLY A 288 -8.65 8.71 24.00
N PHE A 289 -9.04 7.60 23.39
CA PHE A 289 -8.20 6.90 22.39
C PHE A 289 -7.91 7.73 21.15
N VAL A 290 -8.91 8.36 20.52
CA VAL A 290 -8.69 9.19 19.32
C VAL A 290 -7.88 10.44 19.61
N ASN A 291 -8.02 11.03 20.82
CA ASN A 291 -7.17 12.14 21.25
C ASN A 291 -5.70 11.71 21.36
N GLU A 292 -5.42 10.53 21.92
CA GLU A 292 -4.07 9.99 21.96
C GLU A 292 -3.51 9.77 20.55
N LEU A 293 -4.30 9.22 19.61
CA LEU A 293 -3.89 9.05 18.22
C LEU A 293 -3.59 10.40 17.55
N LYS A 294 -4.42 11.43 17.83
CA LYS A 294 -4.21 12.78 17.30
C LYS A 294 -2.91 13.40 17.84
N ASN A 295 -2.63 13.23 19.12
CA ASN A 295 -1.40 13.75 19.76
C ASN A 295 -0.11 13.10 19.24
N ARG A 296 -0.19 11.90 18.69
CA ARG A 296 0.95 11.20 18.04
C ARG A 296 1.24 11.72 16.64
N SER A 297 0.34 12.48 16.03
CA SER A 297 0.48 12.95 14.66
C SER A 297 1.66 13.91 14.52
N ILE A 298 2.45 13.72 13.44
CA ILE A 298 3.55 14.62 13.09
C ILE A 298 3.07 15.89 12.38
N PHE A 299 1.80 15.94 11.96
CA PHE A 299 1.17 17.09 11.32
C PHE A 299 -0.19 17.37 11.95
N ASP A 300 -0.60 18.64 11.94
CA ASP A 300 -1.97 19.03 12.31
C ASP A 300 -2.84 19.15 11.04
N PHE A 301 -3.84 18.29 10.93
CA PHE A 301 -4.77 18.28 9.80
C PHE A 301 -6.00 19.19 10.02
N GLY A 302 -6.09 19.86 11.17
CA GLY A 302 -7.27 20.66 11.53
C GLY A 302 -8.54 19.82 11.69
N THR A 303 -8.48 18.49 11.61
CA THR A 303 -9.65 17.62 11.69
C THR A 303 -10.09 17.44 13.14
N VAL A 304 -11.33 17.76 13.42
CA VAL A 304 -11.96 17.49 14.72
C VAL A 304 -12.44 16.05 14.74
N VAL A 305 -12.10 15.30 15.78
CA VAL A 305 -12.52 13.92 15.99
C VAL A 305 -12.99 13.75 17.43
N SER A 306 -14.06 12.99 17.63
CA SER A 306 -14.73 12.78 18.91
C SER A 306 -14.99 11.30 19.21
N GLY A 307 -15.52 11.01 20.36
CA GLY A 307 -15.93 9.65 20.76
C GLY A 307 -17.13 9.09 19.99
N ASP A 308 -17.88 9.91 19.27
CA ASP A 308 -19.04 9.48 18.49
C ASP A 308 -18.69 9.14 17.03
N ASP A 309 -17.47 9.45 16.63
CA ASP A 309 -17.00 9.22 15.27
C ASP A 309 -16.65 7.74 15.00
N ARG A 310 -16.42 7.43 13.73
CA ARG A 310 -15.86 6.17 13.27
C ARG A 310 -14.54 6.47 12.59
N ILE A 311 -13.52 5.65 12.87
CA ILE A 311 -12.20 5.86 12.27
C ILE A 311 -11.77 4.66 11.43
N LEU A 312 -10.97 4.97 10.43
CA LEU A 312 -10.24 4.03 9.60
C LEU A 312 -8.75 4.17 9.91
N THR A 313 -8.12 3.06 10.23
CA THR A 313 -6.69 2.96 10.48
C THR A 313 -6.02 2.21 9.34
N LEU A 314 -5.01 2.80 8.70
CA LEU A 314 -4.13 2.13 7.74
C LEU A 314 -2.78 1.90 8.40
N SER A 315 -2.23 0.70 8.32
CA SER A 315 -0.96 0.33 8.96
C SER A 315 -0.04 -0.44 8.03
N THR A 316 1.21 0.02 7.91
CA THR A 316 2.28 -0.66 7.17
C THR A 316 3.63 -0.49 7.85
N CYS A 317 4.63 -1.28 7.47
CA CYS A 317 6.01 -1.03 7.91
C CYS A 317 6.57 0.25 7.28
N ASP A 318 7.55 0.88 7.91
CA ASP A 318 8.35 1.95 7.29
C ASP A 318 9.38 1.37 6.30
N ASP A 319 10.14 2.24 5.62
CA ASP A 319 11.15 1.81 4.64
C ASP A 319 12.30 1.00 5.27
N THR A 320 12.51 1.08 6.58
CA THR A 320 13.51 0.29 7.31
C THR A 320 12.96 -1.06 7.77
N GLY A 321 11.65 -1.28 7.74
CA GLY A 321 10.96 -2.44 8.27
C GLY A 321 10.96 -2.55 9.80
N THR A 322 11.49 -1.54 10.50
CA THR A 322 11.63 -1.55 11.96
C THR A 322 10.49 -0.83 12.68
N LYS A 323 9.78 0.04 11.97
CA LYS A 323 8.66 0.82 12.49
C LYS A 323 7.40 0.56 11.67
N ARG A 324 6.29 1.06 12.18
CA ARG A 324 5.00 1.07 11.49
C ARG A 324 4.68 2.51 11.08
N VAL A 325 4.26 2.71 9.84
CA VAL A 325 3.61 3.95 9.41
C VAL A 325 2.11 3.76 9.59
N VAL A 326 1.50 4.69 10.30
CA VAL A 326 0.09 4.61 10.67
C VAL A 326 -0.61 5.88 10.20
N VAL A 327 -1.78 5.70 9.59
CA VAL A 327 -2.68 6.77 9.17
C VAL A 327 -4.02 6.53 9.84
N HIS A 328 -4.58 7.57 10.46
CA HIS A 328 -5.93 7.54 11.00
C HIS A 328 -6.78 8.58 10.29
N ALA A 329 -7.96 8.17 9.87
CA ALA A 329 -8.93 9.03 9.22
C ALA A 329 -10.32 8.84 9.85
N LYS A 330 -11.05 9.95 9.96
CA LYS A 330 -12.43 10.01 10.44
C LYS A 330 -13.40 9.86 9.26
N MET A 331 -14.47 9.10 9.41
CA MET A 331 -15.55 9.07 8.43
C MET A 331 -16.22 10.44 8.35
N VAL A 332 -16.31 11.00 7.14
CA VAL A 332 -16.93 12.31 6.91
C VAL A 332 -18.15 12.22 6.02
N ASN A 333 -18.30 11.16 5.25
CA ASN A 333 -19.48 10.97 4.39
C ASN A 333 -19.70 9.49 4.08
N ILE A 334 -20.95 9.08 3.92
CA ILE A 334 -21.39 7.72 3.58
C ILE A 334 -22.58 7.77 2.62
N SER A 335 -22.54 6.92 1.60
CA SER A 335 -23.65 6.65 0.68
C SER A 335 -23.92 5.15 0.67
N TYR A 336 -25.15 4.76 0.95
CA TYR A 336 -25.57 3.35 0.90
C TYR A 336 -25.97 2.97 -0.54
N LYS A 337 -25.69 1.73 -0.91
CA LYS A 337 -25.99 1.15 -2.22
C LYS A 337 -27.36 0.45 -2.21
#